data_40455f5dd6d5a9397aee196c6b4928dd
#
_entry.id   40455f5dd6d5a9397aee196c6b4928dd
#
_cell.length_a   1.000
_cell.length_b   1.000
_cell.length_c   1.000
_cell.angle_alpha   90.00
_cell.angle_beta   90.00
_cell.angle_gamma   90.00
#
_symmetry.space_group_name_H-M   'P 1'
#
loop_
_entity.id
_entity.type
_entity.pdbx_description
1 polymer ?
#
loop_
_entity_poly.entity_id
_entity_poly.type
_entity_poly.pdbx_seq_one_letter_code
_entity_poly.pdbx_strand_id
1 'polypeptide(L)'
;EGADSPFRINVDGAVGPSVADWPILANDSLWIFIEVTVDPTIGSTPFVIEDRIRFVTNGNEQEVTLAAWGQNARFHGGLNEITPLSSCDATWAADLPHVIYGIVEVEPGCSLTILPGTQVHVHDGGGLLVYQSTLNIAGQLGQEVVFQGDRLDENYEDYAGQWGIELDFEFETEYGIEEVTAQRGGIWLFGGVECEIRHAILKNGTIGLQVDTAGTSAAAALTIQNTRIHNMSAIGMLAQGATIDGYNNLFYDCGQTTAAFTLGGRYRMDHCSFVNYWSEGVRQAPSVLMTDWYEDVNGQIQLRSFNGSSFNNCIFWGNNYALTDFDEFVVSLLNPPSDPFIRFSAVDVADDEFPLNILENCTVDQSPPFVSTSNRDFHIESNNALWDGAFGQFSTATDLDGNPRIVGNPDKGCYERQF
;
A
#
# COMPACT_ATOMS: atom_id res chain seq x y z
N GLU A 1 -18.51 -17.17 31.34
CA GLU A 1 -19.31 -18.14 32.09
C GLU A 1 -20.49 -17.44 32.76
N GLY A 2 -21.68 -17.60 32.20
CA GLY A 2 -22.90 -17.02 32.73
C GLY A 2 -22.93 -15.49 32.65
N ALA A 3 -23.40 -14.84 33.72
CA ALA A 3 -23.59 -13.38 33.73
C ALA A 3 -22.25 -12.59 33.69
N ASP A 4 -21.16 -13.20 34.12
CA ASP A 4 -19.82 -12.59 34.18
C ASP A 4 -19.02 -12.80 32.87
N SER A 5 -19.57 -13.53 31.90
CA SER A 5 -18.94 -13.70 30.60
C SER A 5 -18.89 -12.40 29.83
N PRO A 6 -17.78 -12.07 29.13
CA PRO A 6 -17.75 -11.01 28.15
C PRO A 6 -18.60 -11.30 26.90
N PHE A 7 -18.94 -12.58 26.67
CA PHE A 7 -19.81 -12.99 25.59
C PHE A 7 -21.28 -12.93 25.98
N ARG A 8 -22.12 -12.51 25.06
CA ARG A 8 -23.58 -12.51 25.14
C ARG A 8 -24.16 -13.27 23.97
N ILE A 9 -25.21 -14.03 24.21
CA ILE A 9 -25.91 -14.77 23.16
C ILE A 9 -27.32 -14.21 22.96
N ASN A 10 -27.77 -14.27 21.71
CA ASN A 10 -29.13 -14.01 21.30
C ASN A 10 -29.63 -15.24 20.48
N VAL A 11 -30.52 -15.99 21.08
CA VAL A 11 -31.08 -17.18 20.47
C VAL A 11 -32.44 -16.81 19.88
N ASP A 12 -32.50 -16.58 18.57
CA ASP A 12 -33.70 -16.22 17.81
C ASP A 12 -34.57 -15.13 18.50
N GLY A 13 -33.91 -14.07 19.00
CA GLY A 13 -34.54 -12.95 19.67
C GLY A 13 -34.54 -13.02 21.22
N ALA A 14 -34.23 -14.17 21.81
CA ALA A 14 -34.07 -14.30 23.26
C ALA A 14 -32.62 -13.98 23.66
N VAL A 15 -32.41 -12.82 24.29
CA VAL A 15 -31.11 -12.34 24.75
C VAL A 15 -30.84 -12.79 26.19
N GLY A 16 -29.62 -13.28 26.45
CA GLY A 16 -29.22 -13.57 27.84
C GLY A 16 -27.96 -14.42 27.94
N PRO A 17 -27.49 -14.69 29.16
CA PRO A 17 -26.37 -15.58 29.39
C PRO A 17 -26.76 -17.08 29.21
N SER A 18 -28.06 -17.39 29.23
CA SER A 18 -28.58 -18.70 28.99
C SER A 18 -30.04 -18.64 28.51
N VAL A 19 -30.44 -19.54 27.64
CA VAL A 19 -31.79 -19.70 27.16
C VAL A 19 -32.16 -21.17 27.35
N ALA A 20 -33.30 -21.45 27.96
CA ALA A 20 -33.79 -22.83 28.22
C ALA A 20 -35.08 -23.10 27.46
N ASP A 21 -35.32 -24.39 27.23
CA ASP A 21 -36.58 -24.93 26.67
C ASP A 21 -36.94 -24.33 25.29
N TRP A 22 -35.93 -24.00 24.47
CA TRP A 22 -36.17 -23.53 23.12
C TRP A 22 -36.45 -24.70 22.15
N PRO A 23 -37.60 -24.73 21.51
CA PRO A 23 -37.96 -25.84 20.63
C PRO A 23 -37.27 -25.72 19.27
N ILE A 24 -36.61 -26.78 18.81
CA ILE A 24 -36.18 -26.94 17.42
C ILE A 24 -37.02 -28.00 16.76
N LEU A 25 -37.71 -27.62 15.69
CA LEU A 25 -38.57 -28.55 14.96
C LEU A 25 -37.77 -29.56 14.15
N ALA A 26 -38.38 -30.67 13.73
CA ALA A 26 -37.71 -31.64 12.90
C ALA A 26 -37.30 -31.03 11.54
N ASN A 27 -36.03 -31.22 11.14
CA ASN A 27 -35.44 -30.64 9.92
C ASN A 27 -35.34 -29.09 9.91
N ASP A 28 -35.33 -28.49 11.09
CA ASP A 28 -35.18 -27.03 11.27
C ASP A 28 -33.83 -26.69 11.85
N SER A 29 -33.47 -25.41 11.79
CA SER A 29 -32.25 -24.85 12.32
C SER A 29 -32.52 -23.60 13.15
N LEU A 30 -31.63 -23.29 14.08
CA LEU A 30 -31.73 -22.16 14.98
C LEU A 30 -30.51 -21.27 14.83
N TRP A 31 -30.72 -19.95 14.73
CA TRP A 31 -29.65 -18.97 14.70
C TRP A 31 -29.30 -18.51 16.10
N ILE A 32 -28.02 -18.50 16.41
CA ILE A 32 -27.49 -17.94 17.64
C ILE A 32 -26.51 -16.84 17.28
N PHE A 33 -26.86 -15.61 17.59
CA PHE A 33 -25.98 -14.46 17.48
C PHE A 33 -25.13 -14.36 18.73
N ILE A 34 -23.84 -14.03 18.54
CA ILE A 34 -22.88 -13.92 19.63
C ILE A 34 -22.31 -12.51 19.57
N GLU A 35 -22.37 -11.81 20.68
CA GLU A 35 -21.75 -10.52 20.90
C GLU A 35 -20.65 -10.66 21.96
N VAL A 36 -19.53 -9.98 21.80
CA VAL A 36 -18.46 -9.93 22.78
C VAL A 36 -18.10 -8.48 23.09
N THR A 37 -17.97 -8.18 24.38
CA THR A 37 -17.43 -6.91 24.85
C THR A 37 -16.06 -7.17 25.48
N VAL A 38 -15.03 -6.56 24.90
CA VAL A 38 -13.65 -6.69 25.36
C VAL A 38 -13.29 -5.45 26.15
N ASP A 39 -13.09 -5.60 27.46
CA ASP A 39 -12.64 -4.49 28.31
C ASP A 39 -11.18 -4.15 28.05
N PRO A 40 -10.80 -2.87 28.04
CA PRO A 40 -9.39 -2.45 27.94
C PRO A 40 -8.55 -3.05 29.05
N THR A 41 -7.36 -3.52 28.69
CA THR A 41 -6.35 -4.00 29.65
C THR A 41 -5.29 -2.93 29.90
N ILE A 42 -4.38 -3.15 30.85
CA ILE A 42 -3.27 -2.22 31.12
C ILE A 42 -2.09 -2.49 30.18
N GLY A 43 -2.09 -3.64 29.48
CA GLY A 43 -0.99 -4.07 28.60
C GLY A 43 -1.13 -3.57 27.16
N SER A 44 -0.02 -3.51 26.46
CA SER A 44 0.04 -3.26 25.00
C SER A 44 0.05 -4.53 24.16
N THR A 45 0.18 -5.70 24.80
CA THR A 45 0.20 -6.99 24.12
C THR A 45 -1.20 -7.51 23.82
N PRO A 46 -1.43 -8.19 22.69
CA PRO A 46 -2.67 -8.91 22.42
C PRO A 46 -2.99 -9.92 23.53
N PHE A 47 -4.26 -10.08 23.82
CA PHE A 47 -4.77 -11.07 24.78
C PHE A 47 -5.95 -11.81 24.18
N VAL A 48 -6.18 -13.03 24.68
CA VAL A 48 -7.28 -13.88 24.24
C VAL A 48 -8.28 -14.03 25.38
N ILE A 49 -9.56 -13.84 25.06
CA ILE A 49 -10.68 -14.11 25.96
C ILE A 49 -11.37 -15.37 25.42
N GLU A 50 -11.50 -16.37 26.27
CA GLU A 50 -12.16 -17.61 25.91
C GLU A 50 -13.38 -17.89 26.80
N ASP A 51 -14.44 -18.42 26.21
CA ASP A 51 -15.60 -18.97 26.90
C ASP A 51 -16.23 -20.08 26.07
N ARG A 52 -17.33 -20.68 26.53
CA ARG A 52 -18.00 -21.78 25.85
C ARG A 52 -19.51 -21.61 25.81
N ILE A 53 -20.10 -21.96 24.69
CA ILE A 53 -21.54 -22.20 24.61
C ILE A 53 -21.76 -23.69 24.84
N ARG A 54 -22.55 -24.00 25.84
CA ARG A 54 -22.96 -25.36 26.17
C ARG A 54 -24.40 -25.60 25.70
N PHE A 55 -24.54 -26.61 24.90
CA PHE A 55 -25.86 -27.09 24.39
C PHE A 55 -26.25 -28.36 25.10
N VAL A 56 -27.46 -28.40 25.63
CA VAL A 56 -28.04 -29.62 26.22
C VAL A 56 -29.33 -29.95 25.48
N THR A 57 -29.31 -31.02 24.70
CA THR A 57 -30.45 -31.43 23.87
C THR A 57 -30.78 -32.91 24.17
N ASN A 58 -31.97 -33.17 24.68
CA ASN A 58 -32.40 -34.52 25.02
C ASN A 58 -31.41 -35.32 25.89
N GLY A 59 -30.74 -34.66 26.81
CA GLY A 59 -29.73 -35.27 27.68
C GLY A 59 -28.34 -35.40 27.07
N ASN A 60 -28.15 -35.03 25.79
CA ASN A 60 -26.83 -34.93 25.17
C ASN A 60 -26.27 -33.55 25.36
N GLU A 61 -25.00 -33.49 25.73
CA GLU A 61 -24.26 -32.28 25.93
C GLU A 61 -23.22 -32.07 24.82
N GLN A 62 -23.15 -30.84 24.27
CA GLN A 62 -22.17 -30.41 23.29
C GLN A 62 -21.64 -29.01 23.67
N GLU A 63 -20.40 -28.72 23.34
CA GLU A 63 -19.79 -27.44 23.60
C GLU A 63 -19.20 -26.86 22.32
N VAL A 64 -19.28 -25.52 22.19
CA VAL A 64 -18.57 -24.74 21.19
C VAL A 64 -17.72 -23.74 21.95
N THR A 65 -16.41 -23.77 21.70
CA THR A 65 -15.49 -22.80 22.27
C THR A 65 -15.62 -21.46 21.52
N LEU A 66 -15.73 -20.38 22.28
CA LEU A 66 -15.67 -19.01 21.80
C LEU A 66 -14.30 -18.46 22.15
N ALA A 67 -13.66 -17.79 21.20
CA ALA A 67 -12.41 -17.07 21.42
C ALA A 67 -12.49 -15.69 20.79
N ALA A 68 -12.06 -14.66 21.51
CA ALA A 68 -11.93 -13.32 21.00
C ALA A 68 -10.53 -12.78 21.36
N TRP A 69 -9.89 -12.17 20.37
CA TRP A 69 -8.63 -11.48 20.57
C TRP A 69 -8.91 -10.01 20.85
N GLY A 70 -8.25 -9.45 21.83
CA GLY A 70 -8.29 -8.04 22.15
C GLY A 70 -6.89 -7.45 22.20
N GLN A 71 -6.78 -6.19 21.82
CA GLN A 71 -5.56 -5.40 21.95
C GLN A 71 -5.93 -3.96 22.20
N ASN A 72 -5.24 -3.30 23.13
CA ASN A 72 -5.38 -1.86 23.28
C ASN A 72 -4.83 -1.16 22.05
N ALA A 73 -5.55 -0.13 21.58
CA ALA A 73 -5.16 0.66 20.42
C ALA A 73 -5.58 2.12 20.60
N ARG A 74 -5.01 3.00 19.78
CA ARG A 74 -5.45 4.40 19.65
C ARG A 74 -6.31 4.53 18.41
N PHE A 75 -7.57 4.85 18.59
CA PHE A 75 -8.52 4.97 17.50
C PHE A 75 -8.57 6.40 16.98
N HIS A 76 -8.63 6.56 15.68
CA HIS A 76 -8.69 7.81 14.96
C HIS A 76 -9.82 7.78 13.93
N GLY A 77 -10.55 8.90 13.81
CA GLY A 77 -11.63 9.05 12.86
C GLY A 77 -12.95 8.41 13.28
N GLY A 78 -13.85 8.26 12.34
CA GLY A 78 -15.19 7.66 12.47
C GLY A 78 -15.60 7.02 11.15
N LEU A 79 -16.42 5.97 11.22
CA LEU A 79 -16.91 5.26 10.03
C LEU A 79 -17.62 6.24 9.07
N ASN A 80 -17.24 6.18 7.78
CA ASN A 80 -17.82 6.98 6.71
C ASN A 80 -17.72 8.51 6.91
N GLU A 81 -16.71 8.97 7.63
CA GLU A 81 -16.48 10.37 7.91
C GLU A 81 -15.05 10.79 7.57
N ILE A 82 -14.88 12.05 7.14
CA ILE A 82 -13.57 12.71 7.10
C ILE A 82 -13.42 13.43 8.44
N THR A 83 -12.46 12.99 9.24
CA THR A 83 -12.23 13.51 10.59
C THR A 83 -10.84 14.12 10.68
N PRO A 84 -10.71 15.41 11.07
CA PRO A 84 -9.40 16.00 11.27
C PRO A 84 -8.66 15.34 12.44
N LEU A 85 -7.32 15.37 12.38
CA LEU A 85 -6.51 14.99 13.53
C LEU A 85 -6.89 15.80 14.78
N SER A 86 -6.89 15.16 15.94
CA SER A 86 -7.20 15.79 17.22
C SER A 86 -6.22 16.90 17.63
N SER A 87 -5.07 16.98 16.98
CA SER A 87 -4.04 18.00 17.20
C SER A 87 -3.40 18.37 15.87
N CYS A 88 -3.17 19.65 15.63
CA CYS A 88 -2.53 20.16 14.41
C CYS A 88 -1.10 19.62 14.22
N ASP A 89 -0.34 19.40 15.29
CA ASP A 89 0.99 18.82 15.26
C ASP A 89 0.97 17.51 16.05
N ALA A 90 0.52 16.46 15.38
CA ALA A 90 0.34 15.15 16.01
C ALA A 90 1.61 14.28 15.89
N THR A 91 1.82 13.46 16.91
CA THR A 91 2.86 12.42 16.90
C THR A 91 2.24 11.08 17.25
N TRP A 92 2.41 10.08 16.40
CA TRP A 92 2.02 8.71 16.65
C TRP A 92 3.25 7.90 17.05
N ALA A 93 3.16 7.25 18.22
CA ALA A 93 4.25 6.49 18.82
C ALA A 93 3.95 4.99 18.83
N ALA A 94 4.99 4.16 18.87
CA ALA A 94 4.91 2.71 18.81
C ALA A 94 4.47 2.03 20.13
N ASP A 95 4.04 2.80 21.14
CA ASP A 95 3.63 2.26 22.43
C ASP A 95 2.30 1.48 22.36
N LEU A 96 1.41 1.88 21.44
CA LEU A 96 0.17 1.19 21.09
C LEU A 96 -0.03 1.25 19.57
N PRO A 97 -0.69 0.25 18.98
CA PRO A 97 -1.14 0.35 17.60
C PRO A 97 -2.11 1.52 17.43
N HIS A 98 -2.09 2.10 16.23
CA HIS A 98 -3.06 3.09 15.80
C HIS A 98 -4.07 2.44 14.86
N VAL A 99 -5.35 2.72 15.01
CA VAL A 99 -6.43 2.21 14.16
C VAL A 99 -7.17 3.38 13.54
N ILE A 100 -7.26 3.39 12.22
CA ILE A 100 -7.97 4.41 11.45
C ILE A 100 -9.33 3.86 11.02
N TYR A 101 -10.40 4.55 11.39
CA TYR A 101 -11.75 4.34 10.87
C TYR A 101 -12.16 5.52 9.99
N GLY A 102 -12.62 5.23 8.75
CA GLY A 102 -12.91 6.25 7.77
C GLY A 102 -11.65 7.04 7.36
N ILE A 103 -11.80 8.31 7.05
CA ILE A 103 -10.71 9.15 6.55
C ILE A 103 -10.22 10.08 7.66
N VAL A 104 -8.94 9.93 8.02
CA VAL A 104 -8.28 10.85 8.95
C VAL A 104 -7.53 11.91 8.14
N GLU A 105 -7.88 13.19 8.38
CA GLU A 105 -7.29 14.30 7.65
C GLU A 105 -6.21 15.01 8.47
N VAL A 106 -5.04 15.21 7.86
CA VAL A 106 -4.04 16.19 8.31
C VAL A 106 -4.37 17.50 7.61
N GLU A 107 -4.98 18.43 8.34
CA GLU A 107 -5.49 19.68 7.80
C GLU A 107 -4.37 20.62 7.28
N PRO A 108 -4.71 21.58 6.39
CA PRO A 108 -3.73 22.52 5.85
C PRO A 108 -2.89 23.23 6.92
N GLY A 109 -1.57 23.19 6.73
CA GLY A 109 -0.61 23.82 7.65
C GLY A 109 -0.31 23.04 8.92
N CYS A 110 -0.95 21.88 9.10
CA CYS A 110 -0.67 20.96 10.21
C CYS A 110 0.39 19.91 9.84
N SER A 111 0.81 19.10 10.81
CA SER A 111 1.77 18.04 10.61
C SER A 111 1.42 16.75 11.36
N LEU A 112 1.76 15.60 10.76
CA LEU A 112 1.76 14.31 11.42
C LEU A 112 3.15 13.67 11.35
N THR A 113 3.70 13.32 12.51
CA THR A 113 4.93 12.52 12.61
C THR A 113 4.60 11.15 13.16
N ILE A 114 5.03 10.09 12.44
CA ILE A 114 4.87 8.69 12.87
C ILE A 114 6.24 8.12 13.19
N LEU A 115 6.43 7.70 14.45
CA LEU A 115 7.71 7.29 14.99
C LEU A 115 8.08 5.84 14.59
N PRO A 116 9.38 5.46 14.69
CA PRO A 116 9.82 4.11 14.34
C PRO A 116 9.06 3.00 15.08
N GLY A 117 8.75 1.91 14.37
CA GLY A 117 8.07 0.73 14.91
C GLY A 117 6.56 0.86 15.09
N THR A 118 5.98 2.01 14.75
CA THR A 118 4.53 2.22 14.85
C THR A 118 3.76 1.31 13.89
N GLN A 119 2.71 0.65 14.42
CA GLN A 119 1.76 -0.14 13.65
C GLN A 119 0.49 0.66 13.44
N VAL A 120 0.07 0.79 12.18
CA VAL A 120 -1.16 1.49 11.79
C VAL A 120 -2.06 0.51 11.05
N HIS A 121 -3.22 0.25 11.63
CA HIS A 121 -4.26 -0.59 11.05
C HIS A 121 -5.36 0.30 10.48
N VAL A 122 -5.77 0.02 9.27
CA VAL A 122 -6.77 0.84 8.58
C VAL A 122 -7.99 -0.01 8.27
N HIS A 123 -9.15 0.47 8.68
CA HIS A 123 -10.43 -0.16 8.38
C HIS A 123 -10.80 0.04 6.90
N ASP A 124 -11.64 -0.87 6.40
CA ASP A 124 -12.16 -0.82 5.04
C ASP A 124 -12.76 0.55 4.68
N GLY A 125 -12.47 1.06 3.47
CA GLY A 125 -12.86 2.39 3.02
C GLY A 125 -12.10 3.56 3.66
N GLY A 126 -11.18 3.26 4.59
CA GLY A 126 -10.44 4.25 5.36
C GLY A 126 -9.04 4.56 4.83
N GLY A 127 -8.46 5.64 5.37
CA GLY A 127 -7.10 6.06 5.07
C GLY A 127 -6.68 7.39 5.68
N LEU A 128 -5.50 7.84 5.28
CA LEU A 128 -4.89 9.09 5.74
C LEU A 128 -4.85 10.10 4.60
N LEU A 129 -5.65 11.17 4.70
CA LEU A 129 -5.61 12.31 3.78
C LEU A 129 -4.67 13.38 4.34
N VAL A 130 -3.64 13.73 3.58
CA VAL A 130 -2.68 14.79 3.91
C VAL A 130 -2.91 15.94 2.94
N TYR A 131 -3.68 16.93 3.38
CA TYR A 131 -4.14 18.02 2.53
C TYR A 131 -3.36 19.31 2.82
N GLN A 132 -2.52 19.75 1.88
CA GLN A 132 -1.68 20.96 2.01
C GLN A 132 -0.93 21.03 3.37
N SER A 133 -0.43 19.90 3.81
CA SER A 133 0.15 19.67 5.13
C SER A 133 1.38 18.77 5.03
N THR A 134 2.01 18.47 6.15
CA THR A 134 3.25 17.70 6.21
C THR A 134 3.02 16.32 6.86
N LEU A 135 3.51 15.27 6.21
CA LEU A 135 3.59 13.92 6.77
C LEU A 135 5.04 13.50 6.88
N ASN A 136 5.44 13.05 8.08
CA ASN A 136 6.75 12.48 8.33
C ASN A 136 6.61 11.07 8.91
N ILE A 137 6.80 10.04 8.07
CA ILE A 137 6.90 8.64 8.51
C ILE A 137 8.38 8.36 8.75
N ALA A 138 8.78 8.30 10.03
CA ALA A 138 10.17 8.29 10.46
C ALA A 138 10.66 6.88 10.90
N GLY A 139 10.29 5.82 10.16
CA GLY A 139 10.75 4.47 10.43
C GLY A 139 12.28 4.35 10.38
N GLN A 140 12.79 3.24 10.91
CA GLN A 140 14.20 2.86 10.91
C GLN A 140 14.33 1.40 10.52
N LEU A 141 15.50 0.99 10.05
CA LEU A 141 15.79 -0.41 9.74
C LEU A 141 15.57 -1.30 10.98
N GLY A 142 14.70 -2.32 10.83
CA GLY A 142 14.29 -3.20 11.94
C GLY A 142 13.26 -2.57 12.90
N GLN A 143 12.81 -1.35 12.63
CA GLN A 143 11.73 -0.64 13.30
C GLN A 143 10.90 0.13 12.25
N GLU A 144 10.48 -0.58 11.24
CA GLU A 144 9.66 -0.03 10.15
C GLU A 144 8.30 0.41 10.69
N VAL A 145 7.76 1.47 10.08
CA VAL A 145 6.37 1.85 10.28
C VAL A 145 5.51 1.02 9.34
N VAL A 146 4.51 0.30 9.86
CA VAL A 146 3.67 -0.59 9.06
C VAL A 146 2.27 -0.04 8.94
N PHE A 147 1.78 0.07 7.71
CA PHE A 147 0.37 0.32 7.37
C PHE A 147 -0.23 -0.94 6.74
N GLN A 148 -1.32 -1.43 7.31
CA GLN A 148 -2.03 -2.62 6.84
C GLN A 148 -3.50 -2.56 7.22
N GLY A 149 -4.32 -3.49 6.69
CA GLY A 149 -5.70 -3.62 7.12
C GLY A 149 -5.84 -4.00 8.60
N ASP A 150 -7.02 -3.79 9.16
CA ASP A 150 -7.34 -4.12 10.55
C ASP A 150 -7.78 -5.57 10.75
N ARG A 151 -7.90 -6.36 9.68
CA ARG A 151 -8.18 -7.80 9.73
C ARG A 151 -6.88 -8.59 9.90
N LEU A 152 -6.62 -9.00 11.14
CA LEU A 152 -5.40 -9.69 11.54
C LEU A 152 -5.61 -11.20 11.73
N ASP A 153 -6.76 -11.73 11.35
CA ASP A 153 -7.03 -13.17 11.40
C ASP A 153 -6.27 -13.90 10.28
N GLU A 154 -5.75 -15.09 10.58
CA GLU A 154 -4.84 -15.89 9.75
C GLU A 154 -5.29 -16.06 8.28
N ASN A 155 -6.62 -16.05 8.03
CA ASN A 155 -7.14 -16.20 6.67
C ASN A 155 -7.15 -14.90 5.85
N TYR A 156 -6.98 -13.75 6.48
CA TYR A 156 -7.13 -12.44 5.86
C TYR A 156 -5.92 -11.52 6.06
N GLU A 157 -4.97 -11.87 6.93
CA GLU A 157 -3.84 -10.99 7.24
C GLU A 157 -2.99 -10.59 6.03
N ASP A 158 -3.00 -11.41 4.98
CA ASP A 158 -2.29 -11.15 3.72
C ASP A 158 -3.24 -10.91 2.53
N TYR A 159 -4.53 -10.62 2.78
CA TYR A 159 -5.47 -10.34 1.70
C TYR A 159 -5.29 -8.91 1.19
N ALA A 160 -5.19 -8.73 -0.13
CA ALA A 160 -5.08 -7.40 -0.75
C ALA A 160 -6.46 -6.70 -0.78
N GLY A 161 -6.46 -5.35 -0.75
CA GLY A 161 -7.68 -4.55 -0.88
C GLY A 161 -8.46 -4.38 0.42
N GLN A 162 -7.82 -4.53 1.57
CA GLN A 162 -8.48 -4.38 2.87
C GLN A 162 -8.70 -2.92 3.28
N TRP A 163 -8.01 -1.97 2.66
CA TRP A 163 -8.07 -0.55 3.00
C TRP A 163 -7.71 0.34 1.82
N GLY A 164 -8.13 1.56 1.88
CA GLY A 164 -7.96 2.58 0.85
C GLY A 164 -9.13 3.56 0.93
N ILE A 165 -8.89 4.83 0.62
CA ILE A 165 -9.92 5.86 0.72
C ILE A 165 -10.96 5.66 -0.39
N GLU A 166 -12.21 5.53 0.02
CA GLU A 166 -13.37 5.54 -0.86
C GLU A 166 -14.13 6.85 -0.71
N LEU A 167 -14.38 7.52 -1.84
CA LEU A 167 -15.14 8.75 -1.88
C LEU A 167 -16.32 8.60 -2.84
N ASP A 168 -17.51 8.84 -2.33
CA ASP A 168 -18.72 8.85 -3.13
C ASP A 168 -18.95 10.24 -3.71
N PHE A 169 -19.17 10.31 -5.00
CA PHE A 169 -19.49 11.52 -5.72
C PHE A 169 -20.86 11.40 -6.36
N GLU A 170 -21.69 12.40 -6.19
CA GLU A 170 -22.96 12.54 -6.90
C GLU A 170 -22.76 13.43 -8.14
N PHE A 171 -23.19 12.94 -9.30
CA PHE A 171 -23.23 13.70 -10.55
C PHE A 171 -24.66 13.85 -11.03
N GLU A 172 -25.03 15.06 -11.37
CA GLU A 172 -26.32 15.32 -12.03
C GLU A 172 -26.18 15.04 -13.53
N THR A 173 -26.95 14.07 -14.02
CA THR A 173 -27.02 13.70 -15.45
C THR A 173 -28.40 14.04 -16.02
N GLU A 174 -28.57 13.95 -17.32
CA GLU A 174 -29.88 14.12 -17.96
C GLU A 174 -30.91 13.04 -17.54
N TYR A 175 -30.46 11.95 -16.93
CA TYR A 175 -31.28 10.82 -16.46
C TYR A 175 -31.50 10.80 -14.94
N GLY A 176 -30.90 11.73 -14.20
CA GLY A 176 -30.98 11.81 -12.74
C GLY A 176 -29.64 11.99 -12.05
N ILE A 177 -29.60 11.74 -10.76
CA ILE A 177 -28.36 11.74 -9.96
C ILE A 177 -27.74 10.35 -10.09
N GLU A 178 -26.48 10.30 -10.50
CA GLU A 178 -25.66 9.09 -10.50
C GLU A 178 -24.61 9.19 -9.39
N GLU A 179 -24.50 8.15 -8.59
CA GLU A 179 -23.47 8.01 -7.57
C GLU A 179 -22.30 7.22 -8.13
N VAL A 180 -21.08 7.73 -7.96
CA VAL A 180 -19.83 7.06 -8.36
C VAL A 180 -18.87 7.03 -7.20
N THR A 181 -18.50 5.84 -6.76
CA THR A 181 -17.43 5.63 -5.79
C THR A 181 -16.08 5.71 -6.47
N ALA A 182 -15.23 6.63 -6.04
CA ALA A 182 -13.86 6.75 -6.53
C ALA A 182 -12.86 6.28 -5.48
N GLN A 183 -12.00 5.36 -5.89
CA GLN A 183 -10.88 4.88 -5.07
C GLN A 183 -9.75 5.92 -5.08
N ARG A 184 -9.18 6.16 -3.90
CA ARG A 184 -7.99 7.00 -3.70
C ARG A 184 -6.92 6.21 -2.93
N GLY A 185 -5.72 6.78 -2.87
CA GLY A 185 -4.65 6.18 -2.08
C GLY A 185 -5.00 6.07 -0.60
N GLY A 186 -4.69 4.95 0.00
CA GLY A 186 -4.88 4.77 1.43
C GLY A 186 -4.04 5.75 2.26
N ILE A 187 -2.87 6.17 1.75
CA ILE A 187 -2.20 7.42 2.13
C ILE A 187 -2.28 8.34 0.91
N TRP A 188 -3.02 9.43 1.02
CA TRP A 188 -3.23 10.37 -0.06
C TRP A 188 -2.64 11.75 0.26
N LEU A 189 -1.54 12.09 -0.44
CA LEU A 189 -0.88 13.40 -0.34
C LEU A 189 -1.46 14.32 -1.42
N PHE A 190 -2.35 15.20 -1.03
CA PHE A 190 -2.99 16.16 -1.94
C PHE A 190 -2.47 17.58 -1.69
N GLY A 191 -1.65 18.08 -2.62
CA GLY A 191 -0.94 19.34 -2.42
C GLY A 191 0.09 19.28 -1.29
N GLY A 192 0.66 18.10 -1.04
CA GLY A 192 1.62 17.84 0.01
C GLY A 192 2.82 18.80 -0.01
N VAL A 193 3.33 19.10 1.17
CA VAL A 193 4.44 20.04 1.39
C VAL A 193 5.56 19.30 2.09
N GLU A 194 6.65 19.02 1.35
CA GLU A 194 7.87 18.40 1.91
C GLU A 194 7.59 17.18 2.80
N CYS A 195 6.71 16.27 2.33
CA CYS A 195 6.44 15.04 3.04
C CYS A 195 7.63 14.08 2.97
N GLU A 196 7.84 13.30 4.01
CA GLU A 196 8.92 12.32 4.09
C GLU A 196 8.39 10.95 4.54
N ILE A 197 8.78 9.88 3.81
CA ILE A 197 8.49 8.49 4.18
C ILE A 197 9.80 7.71 4.17
N ARG A 198 10.18 7.18 5.31
CA ARG A 198 11.39 6.37 5.49
C ARG A 198 11.10 5.08 6.23
N HIS A 199 11.70 3.98 5.74
CA HIS A 199 11.57 2.66 6.35
C HIS A 199 10.13 2.36 6.74
N ALA A 200 9.24 2.39 5.74
CA ALA A 200 7.84 2.03 5.90
C ALA A 200 7.51 0.76 5.12
N ILE A 201 6.48 0.08 5.57
CA ILE A 201 5.85 -1.04 4.88
C ILE A 201 4.37 -0.70 4.73
N LEU A 202 3.92 -0.51 3.49
CA LEU A 202 2.52 -0.33 3.16
C LEU A 202 2.06 -1.61 2.47
N LYS A 203 1.07 -2.32 3.05
CA LYS A 203 0.62 -3.59 2.49
C LYS A 203 -0.89 -3.79 2.60
N ASN A 204 -1.42 -4.64 1.72
CA ASN A 204 -2.79 -5.18 1.78
C ASN A 204 -3.89 -4.16 1.51
N GLY A 205 -3.58 -3.01 0.90
CA GLY A 205 -4.57 -1.99 0.53
C GLY A 205 -5.05 -2.11 -0.93
N THR A 206 -5.86 -1.14 -1.35
CA THR A 206 -6.32 -1.00 -2.73
C THR A 206 -5.33 -0.19 -3.54
N ILE A 207 -5.08 1.08 -3.17
CA ILE A 207 -4.00 1.92 -3.66
C ILE A 207 -3.17 2.33 -2.45
N GLY A 208 -1.90 1.93 -2.40
CA GLY A 208 -1.08 2.15 -1.21
C GLY A 208 -0.80 3.62 -0.94
N LEU A 209 -0.15 4.29 -1.88
CA LEU A 209 0.25 5.70 -1.79
C LEU A 209 -0.21 6.46 -3.03
N GLN A 210 -0.87 7.59 -2.84
CA GLN A 210 -1.21 8.52 -3.92
C GLN A 210 -0.61 9.90 -3.65
N VAL A 211 0.03 10.50 -4.69
CA VAL A 211 0.63 11.84 -4.62
C VAL A 211 0.10 12.67 -5.77
N ASP A 212 -0.76 13.64 -5.44
CA ASP A 212 -1.40 14.48 -6.43
C ASP A 212 -0.83 15.89 -6.43
N THR A 213 -0.70 16.43 -7.64
CA THR A 213 -0.48 17.84 -7.97
C THR A 213 0.30 18.62 -6.92
N ALA A 214 1.47 18.16 -6.59
CA ALA A 214 2.41 19.00 -5.87
C ALA A 214 2.86 20.06 -6.85
N GLY A 215 2.62 21.29 -6.52
CA GLY A 215 2.81 22.42 -7.37
C GLY A 215 4.18 22.48 -8.07
N THR A 216 4.39 23.53 -8.85
CA THR A 216 5.64 23.83 -9.61
C THR A 216 6.86 24.09 -8.74
N SER A 217 6.88 23.66 -7.49
CA SER A 217 7.98 23.83 -6.54
C SER A 217 9.23 23.08 -7.01
N ALA A 218 10.39 23.71 -6.85
CA ALA A 218 11.68 23.06 -7.09
C ALA A 218 12.02 22.00 -6.03
N ALA A 219 11.34 22.03 -4.88
CA ALA A 219 11.46 21.04 -3.83
C ALA A 219 10.54 19.84 -4.09
N ALA A 220 10.93 18.65 -3.66
CA ALA A 220 10.09 17.47 -3.71
C ALA A 220 8.89 17.64 -2.77
N ALA A 221 7.69 17.27 -3.26
CA ALA A 221 6.52 17.17 -2.40
C ALA A 221 6.61 15.96 -1.48
N LEU A 222 7.28 14.92 -1.97
CA LEU A 222 7.56 13.70 -1.23
C LEU A 222 9.01 13.26 -1.44
N THR A 223 9.69 12.96 -0.33
CA THR A 223 10.90 12.14 -0.32
C THR A 223 10.53 10.76 0.25
N ILE A 224 10.76 9.69 -0.53
CA ILE A 224 10.46 8.32 -0.11
C ILE A 224 11.71 7.44 -0.21
N GLN A 225 12.08 6.76 0.89
CA GLN A 225 13.31 5.98 0.90
C GLN A 225 13.21 4.75 1.81
N ASN A 226 13.89 3.68 1.40
CA ASN A 226 13.95 2.40 2.11
C ASN A 226 12.55 1.87 2.47
N THR A 227 11.59 2.02 1.55
CA THR A 227 10.17 1.73 1.80
C THR A 227 9.72 0.58 0.89
N ARG A 228 8.89 -0.30 1.44
CA ARG A 228 8.24 -1.39 0.72
C ARG A 228 6.76 -1.08 0.57
N ILE A 229 6.24 -1.14 -0.67
CA ILE A 229 4.81 -1.02 -0.96
C ILE A 229 4.40 -2.26 -1.74
N HIS A 230 3.50 -3.06 -1.19
CA HIS A 230 3.18 -4.33 -1.81
C HIS A 230 1.80 -4.87 -1.46
N ASN A 231 1.40 -5.90 -2.21
CA ASN A 231 0.14 -6.61 -2.02
C ASN A 231 -1.06 -5.66 -2.01
N MET A 232 -1.07 -4.76 -3.02
CA MET A 232 -2.20 -3.87 -3.26
C MET A 232 -3.13 -4.48 -4.30
N SER A 233 -4.43 -4.46 -4.08
CA SER A 233 -5.37 -5.04 -5.05
C SER A 233 -5.41 -4.28 -6.39
N ALA A 234 -4.96 -3.02 -6.40
CA ALA A 234 -4.84 -2.23 -7.62
C ALA A 234 -3.43 -1.67 -7.80
N ILE A 235 -3.05 -0.57 -7.13
CA ILE A 235 -1.83 0.19 -7.44
C ILE A 235 -0.97 0.37 -6.19
N GLY A 236 0.33 0.11 -6.31
CA GLY A 236 1.28 0.37 -5.23
C GLY A 236 1.43 1.87 -4.97
N MET A 237 1.89 2.62 -5.97
CA MET A 237 2.02 4.07 -5.91
C MET A 237 1.39 4.72 -7.15
N LEU A 238 0.48 5.67 -6.94
CA LEU A 238 -0.08 6.53 -7.98
C LEU A 238 0.45 7.95 -7.80
N ALA A 239 1.25 8.43 -8.75
CA ALA A 239 1.81 9.77 -8.76
C ALA A 239 1.24 10.57 -9.93
N GLN A 240 0.50 11.65 -9.65
CA GLN A 240 -0.20 12.44 -10.66
C GLN A 240 0.35 13.87 -10.70
N GLY A 241 1.23 14.16 -11.68
CA GLY A 241 1.85 15.48 -11.83
C GLY A 241 2.67 15.92 -10.61
N ALA A 242 3.24 14.98 -9.89
CA ALA A 242 3.92 15.19 -8.63
C ALA A 242 5.41 15.47 -8.77
N THR A 243 6.04 15.91 -7.69
CA THR A 243 7.50 16.01 -7.56
C THR A 243 7.94 15.06 -6.45
N ILE A 244 8.65 13.99 -6.80
CA ILE A 244 9.03 12.92 -5.86
C ILE A 244 10.52 12.60 -6.01
N ASP A 245 11.24 12.53 -4.89
CA ASP A 245 12.59 11.99 -4.80
C ASP A 245 12.54 10.65 -4.04
N GLY A 246 12.91 9.54 -4.71
CA GLY A 246 12.84 8.18 -4.20
C GLY A 246 14.18 7.45 -4.23
N TYR A 247 14.49 6.68 -3.18
CA TYR A 247 15.76 5.96 -3.03
C TYR A 247 15.54 4.59 -2.38
N ASN A 248 16.11 3.53 -2.95
CA ASN A 248 16.07 2.16 -2.39
C ASN A 248 14.66 1.68 -2.05
N ASN A 249 13.67 1.96 -2.87
CA ASN A 249 12.31 1.52 -2.61
C ASN A 249 12.00 0.24 -3.38
N LEU A 250 11.13 -0.60 -2.79
CA LEU A 250 10.64 -1.82 -3.40
C LEU A 250 9.10 -1.75 -3.53
N PHE A 251 8.63 -1.81 -4.76
CA PHE A 251 7.21 -1.89 -5.11
C PHE A 251 6.95 -3.24 -5.76
N TYR A 252 6.06 -4.05 -5.19
CA TYR A 252 5.85 -5.41 -5.72
C TYR A 252 4.45 -5.95 -5.46
N ASP A 253 4.06 -6.97 -6.21
CA ASP A 253 2.80 -7.70 -6.07
C ASP A 253 1.58 -6.79 -5.97
N CYS A 254 1.23 -6.13 -7.06
CA CYS A 254 0.03 -5.32 -7.17
C CYS A 254 -0.89 -5.86 -8.27
N GLY A 255 -2.20 -5.87 -8.01
CA GLY A 255 -3.19 -6.44 -8.90
C GLY A 255 -3.30 -5.76 -10.26
N GLN A 256 -2.81 -4.53 -10.37
CA GLN A 256 -2.64 -3.80 -11.62
C GLN A 256 -1.19 -3.36 -11.80
N THR A 257 -0.78 -2.26 -11.18
CA THR A 257 0.47 -1.56 -11.43
C THR A 257 1.23 -1.32 -10.13
N THR A 258 2.52 -1.62 -10.08
CA THR A 258 3.34 -1.31 -8.89
C THR A 258 3.55 0.18 -8.72
N ALA A 259 3.74 0.92 -9.84
CA ALA A 259 3.81 2.37 -9.82
C ALA A 259 3.28 2.99 -11.11
N ALA A 260 2.40 3.98 -10.99
CA ALA A 260 1.89 4.77 -12.09
C ALA A 260 2.31 6.23 -11.93
N PHE A 261 3.08 6.73 -12.89
CA PHE A 261 3.52 8.12 -12.99
C PHE A 261 2.71 8.78 -14.09
N THR A 262 1.64 9.46 -13.73
CA THR A 262 0.67 10.02 -14.69
C THR A 262 0.64 11.54 -14.63
N LEU A 263 0.16 12.17 -15.69
CA LEU A 263 0.05 13.63 -15.81
C LEU A 263 1.40 14.36 -15.74
N GLY A 264 2.48 13.74 -16.23
CA GLY A 264 3.83 14.29 -16.12
C GLY A 264 4.32 14.39 -14.68
N GLY A 265 5.18 15.36 -14.41
CA GLY A 265 5.78 15.57 -13.10
C GLY A 265 7.31 15.56 -13.13
N ARG A 266 7.93 15.66 -11.97
CA ARG A 266 9.38 15.52 -11.80
C ARG A 266 9.68 14.40 -10.81
N TYR A 267 10.29 13.35 -11.28
CA TYR A 267 10.60 12.17 -10.50
C TYR A 267 12.09 11.90 -10.53
N ARG A 268 12.71 11.76 -9.36
CA ARG A 268 14.04 11.22 -9.21
C ARG A 268 13.95 9.92 -8.44
N MET A 269 14.21 8.80 -9.12
CA MET A 269 14.18 7.48 -8.52
C MET A 269 15.53 6.81 -8.72
N ASP A 270 16.24 6.56 -7.62
CA ASP A 270 17.56 5.94 -7.65
C ASP A 270 17.52 4.62 -6.88
N HIS A 271 17.98 3.52 -7.50
CA HIS A 271 18.00 2.18 -6.93
C HIS A 271 16.62 1.69 -6.44
N CYS A 272 15.57 1.96 -7.18
CA CYS A 272 14.23 1.44 -6.89
C CYS A 272 13.95 0.17 -7.72
N SER A 273 13.23 -0.78 -7.13
CA SER A 273 12.72 -1.96 -7.82
C SER A 273 11.21 -1.92 -7.91
N PHE A 274 10.70 -2.00 -9.14
CA PHE A 274 9.29 -2.08 -9.48
C PHE A 274 9.08 -3.44 -10.11
N VAL A 275 8.67 -4.43 -9.29
CA VAL A 275 8.62 -5.83 -9.71
C VAL A 275 7.25 -6.43 -9.43
N ASN A 276 6.56 -6.90 -10.45
CA ASN A 276 5.19 -7.35 -10.29
C ASN A 276 5.02 -8.83 -10.64
N TYR A 277 4.92 -9.65 -9.60
CA TYR A 277 4.67 -11.09 -9.68
C TYR A 277 3.33 -11.46 -9.06
N TRP A 278 2.33 -10.60 -9.24
CA TRP A 278 0.96 -10.81 -8.76
C TRP A 278 0.40 -12.15 -9.18
N SER A 279 -0.12 -12.94 -8.24
CA SER A 279 -0.62 -14.30 -8.47
C SER A 279 -2.09 -14.52 -8.08
N GLU A 280 -2.75 -13.52 -7.50
CA GLU A 280 -4.11 -13.65 -6.97
C GLU A 280 -5.21 -13.34 -8.00
N GLY A 281 -4.81 -13.09 -9.24
CA GLY A 281 -5.72 -12.80 -10.34
C GLY A 281 -4.98 -12.52 -11.64
N VAL A 282 -5.75 -12.27 -12.70
CA VAL A 282 -5.19 -11.89 -14.02
C VAL A 282 -4.95 -10.39 -14.02
N ARG A 283 -3.69 -10.01 -14.10
CA ARG A 283 -3.27 -8.61 -14.26
C ARG A 283 -3.43 -8.18 -15.73
N GLN A 284 -3.99 -6.98 -15.93
CA GLN A 284 -4.24 -6.39 -17.26
C GLN A 284 -3.50 -5.06 -17.46
N ALA A 285 -2.60 -4.71 -16.55
CA ALA A 285 -1.84 -3.47 -16.57
C ALA A 285 -0.34 -3.76 -16.40
N PRO A 286 0.55 -2.90 -16.93
CA PRO A 286 1.98 -3.04 -16.80
C PRO A 286 2.43 -2.91 -15.34
N SER A 287 3.63 -3.44 -15.04
CA SER A 287 4.25 -3.22 -13.73
C SER A 287 4.46 -1.72 -13.47
N VAL A 288 4.86 -0.97 -14.49
CA VAL A 288 5.01 0.48 -14.41
C VAL A 288 4.40 1.18 -15.63
N LEU A 289 3.64 2.24 -15.36
CA LEU A 289 3.04 3.10 -16.39
C LEU A 289 3.55 4.54 -16.24
N MET A 290 3.95 5.16 -17.37
CA MET A 290 4.32 6.58 -17.43
C MET A 290 3.52 7.30 -18.51
N THR A 291 2.82 8.39 -18.15
CA THR A 291 2.10 9.26 -19.10
C THR A 291 2.30 10.73 -18.78
N ASP A 292 2.43 11.58 -19.81
CA ASP A 292 2.51 13.05 -19.67
C ASP A 292 1.21 13.74 -20.03
N TRP A 293 0.14 12.98 -20.29
CA TRP A 293 -1.14 13.48 -20.76
C TRP A 293 -2.33 12.77 -20.10
N TYR A 294 -3.47 13.46 -20.16
CA TYR A 294 -4.78 12.87 -19.89
C TYR A 294 -5.85 13.58 -20.72
N GLU A 295 -6.97 12.91 -20.93
CA GLU A 295 -8.15 13.49 -21.55
C GLU A 295 -9.09 13.98 -20.44
N ASP A 296 -9.44 15.27 -20.49
CA ASP A 296 -10.36 15.85 -19.51
C ASP A 296 -11.84 15.51 -19.85
N VAL A 297 -12.76 15.91 -18.98
CA VAL A 297 -14.21 15.63 -19.12
C VAL A 297 -14.85 16.17 -20.41
N ASN A 298 -14.17 17.07 -21.12
CA ASN A 298 -14.61 17.62 -22.40
C ASN A 298 -13.93 16.97 -23.61
N GLY A 299 -13.16 15.90 -23.40
CA GLY A 299 -12.37 15.24 -24.43
C GLY A 299 -11.15 16.04 -24.88
N GLN A 300 -10.66 16.99 -24.08
CA GLN A 300 -9.48 17.77 -24.41
C GLN A 300 -8.24 17.16 -23.76
N ILE A 301 -7.19 16.98 -24.57
CA ILE A 301 -5.92 16.48 -24.07
C ILE A 301 -5.22 17.58 -23.27
N GLN A 302 -4.96 17.27 -22.01
CA GLN A 302 -4.14 18.06 -21.10
C GLN A 302 -2.74 17.46 -21.05
N LEU A 303 -1.73 18.30 -21.19
CA LEU A 303 -0.34 17.88 -21.29
C LEU A 303 0.50 18.48 -20.16
N ARG A 304 1.31 17.66 -19.50
CA ARG A 304 2.29 18.09 -18.49
C ARG A 304 3.62 17.38 -18.70
N SER A 305 4.72 18.10 -18.57
CA SER A 305 6.05 17.60 -18.89
C SER A 305 6.62 16.68 -17.82
N PHE A 306 7.43 15.70 -18.26
CA PHE A 306 8.37 14.90 -17.44
C PHE A 306 9.76 15.56 -17.30
N ASN A 307 9.93 16.80 -17.71
CA ASN A 307 11.23 17.47 -17.70
C ASN A 307 11.88 17.49 -16.31
N GLY A 308 13.16 17.10 -16.26
CA GLY A 308 13.92 17.00 -15.03
C GLY A 308 13.71 15.70 -14.26
N SER A 309 12.96 14.76 -14.81
CA SER A 309 12.84 13.42 -14.26
C SER A 309 14.10 12.58 -14.53
N SER A 310 14.41 11.66 -13.63
CA SER A 310 15.48 10.69 -13.77
C SER A 310 15.19 9.41 -12.98
N PHE A 311 15.39 8.27 -13.63
CA PHE A 311 15.28 6.95 -13.02
C PHE A 311 16.62 6.25 -13.23
N ASN A 312 17.39 6.08 -12.17
CA ASN A 312 18.74 5.56 -12.27
C ASN A 312 18.90 4.27 -11.47
N ASN A 313 19.60 3.31 -12.03
CA ASN A 313 19.91 2.04 -11.35
C ASN A 313 18.64 1.27 -10.92
N CYS A 314 17.52 1.45 -11.60
CA CYS A 314 16.23 0.85 -11.26
C CYS A 314 16.00 -0.50 -11.96
N ILE A 315 15.05 -1.26 -11.46
CA ILE A 315 14.51 -2.46 -12.10
C ILE A 315 13.02 -2.27 -12.36
N PHE A 316 12.59 -2.44 -13.61
CA PHE A 316 11.20 -2.41 -14.05
C PHE A 316 10.90 -3.77 -14.67
N TRP A 317 10.24 -4.66 -13.92
CA TRP A 317 10.09 -6.05 -14.33
C TRP A 317 8.78 -6.68 -13.83
N GLY A 318 8.36 -7.76 -14.46
CA GLY A 318 7.22 -8.52 -14.01
C GLY A 318 7.05 -9.85 -14.72
N ASN A 319 5.89 -10.48 -14.54
CA ASN A 319 5.54 -11.71 -15.19
C ASN A 319 4.04 -11.71 -15.55
N ASN A 320 3.65 -10.96 -16.54
CA ASN A 320 2.28 -11.00 -17.02
C ASN A 320 2.07 -12.17 -17.98
N TYR A 321 1.83 -13.37 -17.43
CA TYR A 321 1.59 -14.59 -18.24
C TYR A 321 0.25 -14.61 -18.99
N ALA A 322 -0.63 -13.67 -18.74
CA ALA A 322 -1.97 -13.68 -19.34
C ALA A 322 -2.00 -13.13 -20.76
N LEU A 323 -1.02 -12.32 -21.13
CA LEU A 323 -0.95 -11.66 -22.43
C LEU A 323 0.42 -11.98 -23.05
N THR A 324 0.44 -12.62 -24.21
CA THR A 324 1.63 -12.71 -25.06
C THR A 324 1.96 -11.33 -25.61
N ASP A 325 3.21 -10.92 -25.56
CA ASP A 325 3.73 -9.63 -26.06
C ASP A 325 3.26 -8.41 -25.21
N PHE A 326 3.25 -8.55 -23.89
CA PHE A 326 2.87 -7.49 -22.98
C PHE A 326 4.10 -6.89 -22.29
N ASP A 327 4.30 -5.59 -22.45
CA ASP A 327 5.35 -4.85 -21.77
C ASP A 327 5.04 -4.66 -20.28
N GLU A 328 6.01 -4.96 -19.44
CA GLU A 328 5.93 -4.67 -18.00
C GLU A 328 6.25 -3.20 -17.68
N PHE A 329 6.83 -2.51 -18.65
CA PHE A 329 7.10 -1.08 -18.55
C PHE A 329 6.53 -0.36 -19.77
N VAL A 330 5.46 0.41 -19.55
CA VAL A 330 4.77 1.17 -20.61
C VAL A 330 5.00 2.67 -20.44
N VAL A 331 5.43 3.31 -21.52
CA VAL A 331 5.67 4.74 -21.59
C VAL A 331 4.88 5.35 -22.74
N SER A 332 3.89 6.18 -22.42
CA SER A 332 3.06 6.91 -23.40
C SER A 332 3.22 8.42 -23.20
N LEU A 333 4.22 9.00 -23.87
CA LEU A 333 4.54 10.42 -23.78
C LEU A 333 4.26 11.12 -25.11
N LEU A 334 3.42 12.14 -25.09
CA LEU A 334 3.17 13.02 -26.25
C LEU A 334 4.26 14.08 -26.42
N ASN A 335 4.98 14.41 -25.33
CA ASN A 335 6.08 15.35 -25.34
C ASN A 335 7.26 14.81 -24.51
N PRO A 336 7.93 13.75 -25.00
CA PRO A 336 9.02 13.13 -24.25
C PRO A 336 10.18 14.13 -24.05
N PRO A 337 10.94 14.00 -22.93
CA PRO A 337 12.17 14.74 -22.72
C PRO A 337 13.18 14.51 -23.85
N SER A 338 13.97 15.56 -24.19
CA SER A 338 15.01 15.48 -25.24
C SER A 338 16.18 14.57 -24.86
N ASP A 339 16.46 14.45 -23.57
CA ASP A 339 17.57 13.67 -23.04
C ASP A 339 17.07 12.37 -22.41
N PRO A 340 17.85 11.28 -22.46
CA PRO A 340 17.53 10.06 -21.75
C PRO A 340 17.34 10.31 -20.25
N PHE A 341 16.26 9.79 -19.69
CA PHE A 341 15.96 9.96 -18.27
C PHE A 341 15.87 8.65 -17.49
N ILE A 342 15.97 7.51 -18.17
CA ILE A 342 16.06 6.18 -17.55
C ILE A 342 17.47 5.66 -17.85
N ARG A 343 18.27 5.50 -16.79
CA ARG A 343 19.71 5.24 -16.94
C ARG A 343 20.17 4.08 -16.08
N PHE A 344 21.10 3.29 -16.62
CA PHE A 344 21.73 2.17 -15.92
C PHE A 344 20.72 1.20 -15.28
N SER A 345 19.54 1.11 -15.83
CA SER A 345 18.39 0.39 -15.28
C SER A 345 18.18 -0.93 -16.05
N ALA A 346 17.32 -1.80 -15.51
CA ALA A 346 16.82 -2.97 -16.21
C ALA A 346 15.35 -2.76 -16.55
N VAL A 347 14.97 -3.02 -17.79
CA VAL A 347 13.61 -2.78 -18.30
C VAL A 347 13.09 -3.98 -19.07
N ASP A 348 11.83 -4.32 -18.84
CA ASP A 348 11.08 -5.35 -19.56
C ASP A 348 10.14 -4.68 -20.57
N VAL A 349 10.59 -4.62 -21.83
CA VAL A 349 9.88 -3.99 -22.94
C VAL A 349 10.04 -4.85 -24.18
N ALA A 350 8.99 -5.49 -24.61
CA ALA A 350 8.94 -6.33 -25.79
C ALA A 350 8.46 -5.59 -27.06
N ASP A 351 7.91 -4.38 -26.89
CA ASP A 351 7.32 -3.62 -27.99
C ASP A 351 8.38 -2.93 -28.85
N ASP A 352 8.36 -3.20 -30.16
CA ASP A 352 9.21 -2.51 -31.15
C ASP A 352 8.92 -0.99 -31.25
N GLU A 353 7.78 -0.51 -30.75
CA GLU A 353 7.39 0.89 -30.72
C GLU A 353 7.84 1.64 -29.45
N PHE A 354 8.44 0.95 -28.47
CA PHE A 354 8.95 1.58 -27.25
C PHE A 354 9.98 2.67 -27.57
N PRO A 355 9.87 3.87 -26.95
CA PRO A 355 10.75 4.99 -27.24
C PRO A 355 12.17 4.80 -26.67
N LEU A 356 13.00 3.96 -27.29
CA LEU A 356 14.35 3.62 -26.83
C LEU A 356 15.27 4.82 -26.60
N ASN A 357 14.98 5.98 -27.18
CA ASN A 357 15.74 7.21 -26.99
C ASN A 357 15.67 7.78 -25.57
N ILE A 358 14.73 7.31 -24.75
CA ILE A 358 14.66 7.70 -23.33
C ILE A 358 15.58 6.87 -22.43
N LEU A 359 16.18 5.78 -22.97
CA LEU A 359 17.06 4.86 -22.24
C LEU A 359 18.54 5.22 -22.46
N GLU A 360 19.34 5.13 -21.42
CA GLU A 360 20.80 5.25 -21.47
C GLU A 360 21.47 4.16 -20.65
N ASN A 361 22.32 3.33 -21.28
CA ASN A 361 23.06 2.24 -20.62
C ASN A 361 22.15 1.24 -19.86
N CYS A 362 20.95 0.99 -20.37
CA CYS A 362 20.00 0.07 -19.77
C CYS A 362 20.19 -1.37 -20.25
N THR A 363 19.80 -2.33 -19.41
CA THR A 363 19.63 -3.74 -19.77
C THR A 363 18.19 -3.92 -20.19
N VAL A 364 17.96 -4.36 -21.45
CA VAL A 364 16.63 -4.51 -22.05
C VAL A 364 16.33 -5.98 -22.25
N ASP A 365 15.13 -6.43 -21.89
CA ASP A 365 14.57 -7.79 -22.09
C ASP A 365 15.45 -8.92 -21.58
N GLN A 366 16.19 -8.67 -20.52
CA GLN A 366 16.96 -9.70 -19.85
C GLN A 366 16.47 -9.87 -18.42
N SER A 367 15.82 -11.01 -18.16
CA SER A 367 15.22 -11.29 -16.87
C SER A 367 16.22 -11.16 -15.72
N PRO A 368 15.91 -10.40 -14.67
CA PRO A 368 16.73 -10.34 -13.48
C PRO A 368 16.85 -11.73 -12.83
N PRO A 369 18.06 -12.17 -12.47
CA PRO A 369 18.27 -13.43 -11.79
C PRO A 369 17.96 -13.29 -10.29
N PHE A 370 16.68 -13.09 -9.98
CA PHE A 370 16.21 -13.00 -8.60
C PHE A 370 16.38 -14.33 -7.86
N VAL A 371 16.73 -14.28 -6.59
CA VAL A 371 16.89 -15.46 -5.72
C VAL A 371 15.60 -16.28 -5.69
N SER A 372 14.44 -15.66 -5.48
CA SER A 372 13.16 -16.37 -5.51
C SER A 372 11.97 -15.44 -5.67
N THR A 373 11.41 -15.40 -6.86
CA THR A 373 10.20 -14.60 -7.11
C THR A 373 8.96 -15.14 -6.37
N SER A 374 8.89 -16.46 -6.16
CA SER A 374 7.78 -17.09 -5.42
C SER A 374 7.81 -16.78 -3.92
N ASN A 375 8.98 -16.52 -3.36
CA ASN A 375 9.15 -16.13 -1.96
C ASN A 375 9.32 -14.61 -1.79
N ARG A 376 9.15 -13.85 -2.87
CA ARG A 376 9.31 -12.39 -2.89
C ARG A 376 10.73 -11.94 -2.49
N ASP A 377 11.70 -12.79 -2.77
CA ASP A 377 13.13 -12.49 -2.60
C ASP A 377 13.70 -11.97 -3.92
N PHE A 378 13.78 -10.65 -4.02
CA PHE A 378 14.23 -9.92 -5.21
C PHE A 378 15.71 -9.53 -5.15
N HIS A 379 16.51 -10.18 -4.30
CA HIS A 379 17.97 -10.07 -4.37
C HIS A 379 18.49 -10.67 -5.68
N ILE A 380 19.59 -10.14 -6.17
CA ILE A 380 20.24 -10.62 -7.39
C ILE A 380 21.27 -11.71 -7.05
N GLU A 381 21.10 -12.94 -7.61
CA GLU A 381 22.01 -14.06 -7.35
C GLU A 381 23.32 -13.97 -8.17
N SER A 382 23.29 -13.37 -9.35
CA SER A 382 24.33 -13.53 -10.36
C SER A 382 25.44 -12.50 -10.25
N ASN A 383 26.67 -12.97 -10.29
CA ASN A 383 27.87 -12.15 -10.52
C ASN A 383 28.01 -11.84 -12.02
N ASN A 384 27.11 -11.06 -12.57
CA ASN A 384 27.10 -10.73 -13.99
C ASN A 384 27.19 -9.21 -14.16
N ALA A 385 28.10 -8.75 -14.99
CA ALA A 385 28.32 -7.34 -15.30
C ALA A 385 27.06 -6.60 -15.78
N LEU A 386 26.01 -7.30 -16.21
CA LEU A 386 24.74 -6.70 -16.57
C LEU A 386 23.97 -6.20 -15.34
N TRP A 387 24.13 -6.88 -14.20
CA TRP A 387 23.45 -6.56 -12.94
C TRP A 387 24.34 -5.74 -12.01
N ASP A 388 25.64 -6.02 -11.96
CA ASP A 388 26.68 -5.20 -11.34
C ASP A 388 26.98 -3.95 -12.21
N GLY A 389 26.01 -3.46 -12.94
CA GLY A 389 26.17 -2.41 -13.96
C GLY A 389 25.51 -1.08 -13.58
N ALA A 390 25.17 -0.89 -12.32
CA ALA A 390 24.67 0.40 -11.83
C ALA A 390 25.79 1.45 -11.77
N PHE A 391 25.41 2.72 -11.92
CA PHE A 391 26.38 3.80 -11.92
C PHE A 391 26.56 4.38 -10.52
N GLY A 392 27.75 4.21 -9.96
CA GLY A 392 28.06 4.56 -8.57
C GLY A 392 27.79 6.02 -8.17
N GLN A 393 27.74 6.96 -9.13
CA GLN A 393 27.41 8.36 -8.86
C GLN A 393 25.97 8.57 -8.37
N PHE A 394 25.04 7.66 -8.75
CA PHE A 394 23.65 7.73 -8.33
C PHE A 394 23.34 6.81 -7.14
N SER A 395 24.37 6.16 -6.59
CA SER A 395 24.19 5.17 -5.54
C SER A 395 24.09 5.80 -4.15
N THR A 396 23.21 5.22 -3.34
CA THR A 396 23.15 5.45 -1.91
C THR A 396 24.27 4.70 -1.18
N ALA A 397 24.56 5.04 0.06
CA ALA A 397 25.60 4.38 0.83
C ALA A 397 25.27 2.93 1.19
N THR A 398 23.97 2.64 1.36
CA THR A 398 23.45 1.32 1.72
C THR A 398 22.27 0.95 0.82
N ASP A 399 21.98 -0.33 0.74
CA ASP A 399 20.80 -0.89 0.10
C ASP A 399 19.55 -0.86 1.03
N LEU A 400 18.45 -1.46 0.59
CA LEU A 400 17.21 -1.52 1.35
C LEU A 400 17.34 -2.32 2.67
N ASP A 401 18.23 -3.30 2.73
CA ASP A 401 18.49 -4.09 3.92
C ASP A 401 19.59 -3.50 4.82
N GLY A 402 20.11 -2.33 4.46
CA GLY A 402 21.15 -1.63 5.20
C GLY A 402 22.57 -2.14 4.90
N ASN A 403 22.73 -3.05 3.93
CA ASN A 403 24.05 -3.52 3.52
C ASN A 403 24.79 -2.42 2.75
N PRO A 404 26.09 -2.26 2.95
CA PRO A 404 26.88 -1.31 2.18
C PRO A 404 26.83 -1.63 0.69
N ARG A 405 26.58 -0.64 -0.15
CA ARG A 405 26.74 -0.82 -1.60
C ARG A 405 28.21 -0.94 -1.95
N ILE A 406 28.51 -1.88 -2.84
CA ILE A 406 29.88 -2.22 -3.19
C ILE A 406 30.53 -1.07 -3.93
N VAL A 407 31.75 -0.77 -3.50
CA VAL A 407 32.58 0.21 -4.17
C VAL A 407 33.02 -0.31 -5.53
N GLY A 408 32.58 0.35 -6.57
CA GLY A 408 32.88 -0.03 -7.97
C GLY A 408 31.61 -0.01 -8.81
N ASN A 409 31.05 -1.14 -9.05
CA ASN A 409 29.80 -1.30 -9.79
C ASN A 409 28.74 -1.88 -8.86
N PRO A 410 27.87 -1.05 -8.25
CA PRO A 410 26.77 -1.55 -7.44
C PRO A 410 25.74 -2.29 -8.29
N ASP A 411 24.90 -3.08 -7.63
CA ASP A 411 23.81 -3.79 -8.28
C ASP A 411 22.67 -2.82 -8.66
N LYS A 412 21.95 -3.15 -9.72
CA LYS A 412 20.69 -2.48 -10.06
C LYS A 412 19.60 -2.87 -9.10
N GLY A 413 18.67 -1.96 -8.85
CA GLY A 413 17.57 -2.18 -7.92
C GLY A 413 17.90 -1.83 -6.47
N CYS A 414 16.95 -2.16 -5.60
CA CYS A 414 16.98 -1.75 -4.19
C CYS A 414 17.92 -2.58 -3.29
N TYR A 415 18.37 -3.74 -3.75
CA TYR A 415 19.26 -4.64 -3.02
C TYR A 415 20.67 -4.66 -3.59
N GLU A 416 21.62 -4.94 -2.74
CA GLU A 416 23.02 -5.15 -3.07
C GLU A 416 23.44 -6.56 -2.68
N ARG A 417 24.02 -7.30 -3.62
CA ARG A 417 24.51 -8.64 -3.34
C ARG A 417 25.69 -8.58 -2.37
N GLN A 418 25.63 -9.38 -1.34
CA GLN A 418 26.74 -9.57 -0.42
C GLN A 418 27.58 -10.81 -0.84
N PHE A 419 28.89 -10.73 -0.75
CA PHE A 419 29.85 -11.80 -1.14
C PHE A 419 30.00 -12.86 -0.08
#